data_fd3dd6ab2c6d519f29d9db6cfe26802f
#
_entry.id   fd3dd6ab2c6d519f29d9db6cfe26802f
#
_cell.length_a   1.000
_cell.length_b   1.000
_cell.length_c   1.000
_cell.angle_alpha   90.00
_cell.angle_beta   90.00
_cell.angle_gamma   90.00
#
_symmetry.space_group_name_H-M   'P 1'
#
loop_
_entity.id
_entity.type
_entity.pdbx_description
1 polymer ?
#
loop_
_entity_poly.entity_id
_entity_poly.type
_entity_poly.pdbx_seq_one_letter_code
_entity_poly.pdbx_strand_id
1 'polypeptide(L)'
;MSFNFNGSNYITPVTASAVDASGMDAKTSNFGNVLALVGATKTINPMTVVRFNSYAEAARQLRDPVDTFALKAIEKAFNPSNETGCPDYLLFVNAKTTGTLPTQTLLSTTGLTALTLTQAIAGMNLKVSIKDGILPRVGKPTKDLAIINADTGEILASSPSSAAYYFQLTATTANLSVSVTADKLTISSNEFLFSAYGTVGALILAINAKKISGLNSIDVDNKGAGVKGALSSGLDLISNKTISLASTSLNNIEKHAAGVWITGHVRAVALQFSKMTSNGSPLVTVTPGVEKDVANIEVLMGANTAPVATYQNWSDAIDLLRVHRVNWLVPLTDDAGATATNSIFALVNAHCEYMSNTVFMERRALFGLSSGISDTDAGNIAVIMNNERASVVHLGFSDVEKDSVGKLIMYPPYCTAALLAGMICGVTPGTALTNKSINVTGMQKWLVYPEQTDKLISNGVVCCVRNFDGVVKVLQSITTAQTNNYHKREMSVGVAADFTAQAVRNILDPLRGKKKTPYMRAEVISRAKTALDELSKMEPQGLGVLVGDAKNPSYKGLTVSEGADWIRLEFQCSPIIPANYIGITIHTVAYSGAN
;
A
#
# COMPACT_ATOMS: atom_id res chain seq x y z
N MET A 1 57.26 23.58 9.12
CA MET A 1 55.82 23.84 9.35
C MET A 1 55.07 23.28 8.17
N SER A 2 54.01 22.52 8.42
CA SER A 2 53.12 22.02 7.38
C SER A 2 51.76 22.67 7.57
N PHE A 3 51.07 22.99 6.46
CA PHE A 3 49.70 23.53 6.44
C PHE A 3 48.76 22.40 6.06
N ASN A 4 47.82 22.08 6.96
CA ASN A 4 46.76 21.11 6.65
C ASN A 4 45.51 21.82 6.15
N PHE A 5 45.08 21.44 4.97
CA PHE A 5 43.85 21.98 4.35
C PHE A 5 43.11 20.84 3.67
N ASN A 6 41.87 20.64 4.06
CA ASN A 6 40.96 19.63 3.51
C ASN A 6 41.52 18.20 3.52
N GLY A 7 42.20 17.81 4.63
CA GLY A 7 42.78 16.47 4.82
C GLY A 7 44.16 16.25 4.15
N SER A 8 44.67 17.22 3.43
CA SER A 8 45.99 17.20 2.77
C SER A 8 46.99 18.09 3.49
N ASN A 9 48.22 17.58 3.74
CA ASN A 9 49.32 18.33 4.35
C ASN A 9 50.21 18.91 3.28
N TYR A 10 50.39 20.24 3.27
CA TYR A 10 51.27 20.96 2.39
C TYR A 10 52.52 21.42 3.15
N ILE A 11 53.68 21.04 2.66
CA ILE A 11 54.98 21.46 3.21
C ILE A 11 55.50 22.70 2.44
N THR A 12 55.19 22.77 1.15
CA THR A 12 55.53 23.91 0.30
C THR A 12 54.49 25.00 0.44
N PRO A 13 54.85 26.29 0.48
CA PRO A 13 53.86 27.36 0.47
C PRO A 13 52.90 27.25 -0.74
N VAL A 14 51.61 27.22 -0.44
CA VAL A 14 50.55 27.04 -1.45
C VAL A 14 49.33 27.90 -1.11
N THR A 15 48.67 28.42 -2.14
CA THR A 15 47.33 28.97 -2.01
C THR A 15 46.36 27.85 -2.34
N ALA A 16 45.67 27.30 -1.34
CA ALA A 16 44.71 26.20 -1.49
C ALA A 16 43.29 26.77 -1.41
N SER A 17 42.42 26.35 -2.32
CA SER A 17 40.99 26.64 -2.29
C SER A 17 40.20 25.33 -2.38
N ALA A 18 39.17 25.22 -1.59
CA ALA A 18 38.18 24.15 -1.71
C ALA A 18 36.83 24.80 -2.03
N VAL A 19 36.09 24.19 -2.95
CA VAL A 19 34.70 24.56 -3.20
C VAL A 19 33.87 23.74 -2.25
N ASP A 20 33.32 24.35 -1.23
CA ASP A 20 32.33 23.74 -0.37
C ASP A 20 30.97 23.89 -1.06
N ALA A 21 30.51 22.81 -1.70
CA ALA A 21 29.18 22.73 -2.32
C ALA A 21 28.08 22.42 -1.31
N SER A 22 28.40 22.25 -0.01
CA SER A 22 27.41 21.94 1.03
C SER A 22 26.36 23.04 1.24
N GLY A 23 26.67 24.28 0.80
CA GLY A 23 25.72 25.38 0.75
C GLY A 23 24.84 25.36 -0.52
N MET A 24 25.20 24.54 -1.54
CA MET A 24 24.39 24.29 -2.75
C MET A 24 23.51 23.04 -2.58
N ASP A 25 23.84 22.13 -1.69
CA ASP A 25 22.86 21.25 -1.12
C ASP A 25 21.87 22.14 -0.38
N ALA A 26 20.88 22.64 -1.12
CA ALA A 26 19.68 23.12 -0.47
C ALA A 26 19.35 22.00 0.50
N LYS A 27 19.55 22.24 1.79
CA LYS A 27 18.80 21.57 2.83
C LYS A 27 17.36 21.97 2.58
N THR A 28 16.80 21.47 1.51
CA THR A 28 15.38 21.29 1.38
C THR A 28 15.08 20.54 2.63
N SER A 29 14.62 21.28 3.62
CA SER A 29 14.01 20.69 4.80
C SER A 29 13.10 19.65 4.19
N ASN A 30 13.42 18.37 4.40
CA ASN A 30 12.74 17.23 3.80
C ASN A 30 11.33 17.19 4.37
N PHE A 31 10.53 18.17 4.03
CA PHE A 31 9.09 18.24 4.24
C PHE A 31 8.48 17.43 3.10
N GLY A 32 8.75 16.11 3.13
CA GLY A 32 8.17 15.24 2.15
C GLY A 32 6.66 15.45 2.11
N ASN A 33 6.15 15.75 0.94
CA ASN A 33 4.72 15.91 0.70
C ASN A 33 4.09 14.54 0.63
N VAL A 34 3.57 14.07 1.75
CA VAL A 34 3.02 12.73 1.93
C VAL A 34 1.51 12.77 1.89
N LEU A 35 0.96 11.99 0.99
CA LEU A 35 -0.47 11.74 0.88
C LEU A 35 -0.81 10.42 1.57
N ALA A 36 -1.85 10.40 2.41
CA ALA A 36 -2.43 9.17 2.93
C ALA A 36 -3.83 8.95 2.34
N LEU A 37 -4.05 7.74 1.86
CA LEU A 37 -5.37 7.26 1.44
C LEU A 37 -5.82 6.18 2.41
N VAL A 38 -7.05 6.29 2.90
CA VAL A 38 -7.67 5.25 3.72
C VAL A 38 -8.88 4.72 2.97
N GLY A 39 -8.93 3.41 2.74
CA GLY A 39 -10.01 2.81 1.98
C GLY A 39 -10.24 1.35 2.34
N ALA A 40 -11.33 0.78 1.84
CA ALA A 40 -11.62 -0.63 2.00
C ALA A 40 -11.22 -1.36 0.71
N THR A 41 -10.20 -2.21 0.78
CA THR A 41 -9.70 -3.01 -0.35
C THR A 41 -9.71 -4.50 -0.01
N LYS A 42 -9.71 -5.34 -1.04
CA LYS A 42 -9.68 -6.79 -0.88
C LYS A 42 -8.27 -7.36 -0.83
N THR A 43 -7.33 -6.78 -1.54
CA THR A 43 -5.99 -7.33 -1.75
C THR A 43 -4.97 -6.94 -0.70
N ILE A 44 -5.12 -5.78 -0.07
CA ILE A 44 -4.19 -5.34 0.99
C ILE A 44 -4.67 -5.90 2.33
N ASN A 45 -3.74 -6.38 3.14
CA ASN A 45 -4.05 -6.87 4.47
C ASN A 45 -4.73 -5.78 5.31
N PRO A 46 -5.80 -6.12 6.04
CA PRO A 46 -6.48 -5.18 6.91
C PRO A 46 -5.55 -4.59 7.97
N MET A 47 -5.82 -3.34 8.37
CA MET A 47 -5.09 -2.64 9.44
C MET A 47 -3.57 -2.62 9.25
N THR A 48 -3.13 -2.53 7.99
CA THR A 48 -1.72 -2.36 7.64
C THR A 48 -1.51 -1.04 6.91
N VAL A 49 -0.39 -0.38 7.19
CA VAL A 49 0.05 0.80 6.45
C VAL A 49 1.01 0.35 5.36
N VAL A 50 0.62 0.53 4.12
CA VAL A 50 1.45 0.20 2.95
C VAL A 50 1.95 1.49 2.32
N ARG A 51 3.25 1.55 2.05
CA ARG A 51 3.86 2.68 1.34
C ARG A 51 3.99 2.34 -0.14
N PHE A 52 3.52 3.26 -0.98
CA PHE A 52 3.73 3.23 -2.42
C PHE A 52 4.59 4.42 -2.86
N ASN A 53 5.66 4.15 -3.58
CA ASN A 53 6.51 5.19 -4.15
C ASN A 53 6.16 5.50 -5.62
N SER A 54 5.28 4.69 -6.21
CA SER A 54 4.79 4.88 -7.58
C SER A 54 3.46 4.16 -7.81
N TYR A 55 2.73 4.57 -8.83
CA TYR A 55 1.54 3.87 -9.31
C TYR A 55 1.83 2.41 -9.71
N ALA A 56 2.96 2.16 -10.37
CA ALA A 56 3.32 0.80 -10.80
C ALA A 56 3.50 -0.19 -9.63
N GLU A 57 3.92 0.31 -8.48
CA GLU A 57 4.00 -0.50 -7.25
C GLU A 57 2.60 -0.83 -6.70
N ALA A 58 1.71 0.15 -6.66
CA ALA A 58 0.33 -0.05 -6.24
C ALA A 58 -0.43 -1.01 -7.18
N ALA A 59 -0.27 -0.87 -8.49
CA ALA A 59 -0.91 -1.72 -9.48
C ALA A 59 -0.48 -3.19 -9.40
N ARG A 60 0.72 -3.47 -8.89
CA ARG A 60 1.17 -4.84 -8.62
C ARG A 60 0.49 -5.48 -7.42
N GLN A 61 0.03 -4.67 -6.47
CA GLN A 61 -0.61 -5.15 -5.24
C GLN A 61 -2.14 -5.13 -5.33
N LEU A 62 -2.73 -4.09 -5.89
CA LEU A 62 -4.19 -3.92 -6.04
C LEU A 62 -4.67 -4.51 -7.37
N ARG A 63 -4.78 -5.85 -7.44
CA ARG A 63 -5.12 -6.55 -8.68
C ARG A 63 -6.57 -7.01 -8.77
N ASP A 64 -7.31 -6.96 -7.66
CA ASP A 64 -8.71 -7.38 -7.64
C ASP A 64 -9.58 -6.33 -8.37
N PRO A 65 -10.51 -6.74 -9.26
CA PRO A 65 -11.42 -5.82 -9.92
C PRO A 65 -12.24 -4.94 -8.97
N VAL A 66 -12.49 -5.40 -7.74
CA VAL A 66 -13.20 -4.61 -6.71
C VAL A 66 -12.33 -3.44 -6.21
N ASP A 67 -11.02 -3.55 -6.28
CA ASP A 67 -10.08 -2.51 -5.86
C ASP A 67 -9.80 -1.46 -6.95
N THR A 68 -10.47 -1.57 -8.11
CA THR A 68 -10.25 -0.70 -9.29
C THR A 68 -10.37 0.78 -8.94
N PHE A 69 -11.34 1.17 -8.12
CA PHE A 69 -11.53 2.58 -7.75
C PHE A 69 -10.44 3.08 -6.79
N ALA A 70 -9.99 2.25 -5.85
CA ALA A 70 -8.86 2.57 -4.99
C ALA A 70 -7.56 2.69 -5.80
N LEU A 71 -7.35 1.77 -6.75
CA LEU A 71 -6.21 1.81 -7.66
C LEU A 71 -6.25 3.06 -8.54
N LYS A 72 -7.44 3.45 -9.05
CA LYS A 72 -7.62 4.67 -9.85
C LYS A 72 -7.35 5.94 -9.03
N ALA A 73 -7.78 5.97 -7.77
CA ALA A 73 -7.47 7.07 -6.86
C ALA A 73 -5.95 7.23 -6.68
N ILE A 74 -5.21 6.12 -6.53
CA ILE A 74 -3.75 6.12 -6.42
C ILE A 74 -3.10 6.55 -7.74
N GLU A 75 -3.58 6.06 -8.89
CA GLU A 75 -3.10 6.46 -10.21
C GLU A 75 -3.19 7.98 -10.39
N LYS A 76 -4.36 8.54 -10.09
CA LYS A 76 -4.59 9.97 -10.25
C LYS A 76 -3.84 10.81 -9.22
N ALA A 77 -3.59 10.29 -8.03
CA ALA A 77 -2.73 10.96 -7.05
C ALA A 77 -1.26 11.07 -7.53
N PHE A 78 -0.73 10.05 -8.23
CA PHE A 78 0.61 10.07 -8.80
C PHE A 78 0.70 10.74 -10.18
N ASN A 79 -0.41 10.89 -10.89
CA ASN A 79 -0.47 11.57 -12.20
C ASN A 79 -1.64 12.56 -12.24
N PRO A 80 -1.64 13.57 -11.36
CA PRO A 80 -2.83 14.43 -11.20
C PRO A 80 -2.96 15.47 -12.29
N SER A 81 -1.84 16.00 -12.80
CA SER A 81 -1.79 17.13 -13.73
C SER A 81 -0.46 17.15 -14.49
N ASN A 82 -0.45 17.75 -15.67
CA ASN A 82 0.77 18.05 -16.40
C ASN A 82 1.47 19.35 -15.91
N GLU A 83 0.79 20.11 -15.05
CA GLU A 83 1.27 21.40 -14.52
C GLU A 83 1.77 21.31 -13.08
N THR A 84 1.62 20.14 -12.43
CA THR A 84 2.03 19.92 -11.05
C THR A 84 2.85 18.64 -10.95
N GLY A 85 3.67 18.54 -9.91
CA GLY A 85 4.25 17.26 -9.51
C GLY A 85 3.22 16.35 -8.86
N CYS A 86 3.69 15.38 -8.10
CA CYS A 86 2.92 14.40 -7.35
C CYS A 86 3.50 14.25 -5.93
N PRO A 87 2.86 13.50 -5.03
CA PRO A 87 3.41 13.24 -3.70
C PRO A 87 4.74 12.47 -3.80
N ASP A 88 5.65 12.70 -2.86
CA ASP A 88 6.92 11.97 -2.76
C ASP A 88 6.68 10.47 -2.58
N TYR A 89 5.69 10.14 -1.77
CA TYR A 89 5.14 8.80 -1.62
C TYR A 89 3.72 8.87 -1.07
N LEU A 90 3.02 7.77 -1.22
CA LEU A 90 1.66 7.61 -0.74
C LEU A 90 1.62 6.50 0.31
N LEU A 91 0.91 6.77 1.42
CA LEU A 91 0.55 5.75 2.40
C LEU A 91 -0.87 5.28 2.15
N PHE A 92 -1.06 3.99 2.07
CA PHE A 92 -2.38 3.40 1.95
C PHE A 92 -2.70 2.57 3.20
N VAL A 93 -3.89 2.77 3.76
CA VAL A 93 -4.38 1.98 4.90
C VAL A 93 -5.69 1.32 4.53
N ASN A 94 -5.75 0.00 4.70
CA ASN A 94 -6.97 -0.76 4.47
C ASN A 94 -7.82 -0.79 5.75
N ALA A 95 -8.98 -0.16 5.71
CA ALA A 95 -9.94 -0.05 6.83
C ALA A 95 -10.82 -1.29 7.02
N LYS A 96 -10.51 -2.42 6.38
CA LYS A 96 -11.29 -3.65 6.54
C LYS A 96 -10.98 -4.40 7.83
N THR A 97 -11.94 -5.19 8.29
CA THR A 97 -11.69 -6.19 9.32
C THR A 97 -10.87 -7.35 8.77
N THR A 98 -10.10 -7.97 9.65
CA THR A 98 -9.65 -9.35 9.47
C THR A 98 -10.88 -10.25 9.49
N GLY A 99 -11.57 -10.40 8.36
CA GLY A 99 -12.59 -11.44 8.21
C GLY A 99 -11.95 -12.80 8.41
N THR A 100 -12.76 -13.78 8.77
CA THR A 100 -12.30 -15.18 8.81
C THR A 100 -11.87 -15.56 7.40
N LEU A 101 -10.59 -15.91 7.24
CA LEU A 101 -10.08 -16.33 5.94
C LEU A 101 -10.83 -17.61 5.50
N PRO A 102 -11.25 -17.70 4.23
CA PRO A 102 -11.93 -18.89 3.74
C PRO A 102 -11.06 -20.12 3.93
N THR A 103 -11.63 -21.16 4.51
CA THR A 103 -10.95 -22.43 4.73
C THR A 103 -11.67 -23.51 3.95
N GLN A 104 -10.94 -24.31 3.19
CA GLN A 104 -11.46 -25.45 2.45
C GLN A 104 -10.74 -26.73 2.86
N THR A 105 -11.50 -27.71 3.27
CA THR A 105 -10.99 -29.03 3.59
C THR A 105 -11.20 -29.96 2.40
N LEU A 106 -10.12 -30.54 1.91
CA LEU A 106 -10.16 -31.54 0.86
C LEU A 106 -10.38 -32.91 1.48
N LEU A 107 -11.48 -33.56 1.13
CA LEU A 107 -11.81 -34.88 1.61
C LEU A 107 -11.25 -35.95 0.68
N SER A 108 -10.74 -37.05 1.26
CA SER A 108 -10.42 -38.24 0.49
C SER A 108 -11.72 -38.98 0.10
N THR A 109 -11.62 -39.90 -0.84
CA THR A 109 -12.74 -40.77 -1.26
C THR A 109 -13.42 -41.54 -0.13
N THR A 110 -12.82 -41.61 1.06
CA THR A 110 -13.34 -42.26 2.26
C THR A 110 -13.89 -41.25 3.27
N GLY A 111 -14.07 -39.99 2.93
CA GLY A 111 -14.64 -38.97 3.80
C GLY A 111 -13.72 -38.42 4.89
N LEU A 112 -12.45 -38.84 4.94
CA LEU A 112 -11.47 -38.30 5.89
C LEU A 112 -10.77 -37.07 5.33
N THR A 113 -10.43 -36.11 6.19
CA THR A 113 -9.67 -34.92 5.85
C THR A 113 -8.26 -35.31 5.44
N ALA A 114 -7.91 -35.07 4.20
CA ALA A 114 -6.56 -35.31 3.70
C ALA A 114 -5.69 -34.04 3.77
N LEU A 115 -6.30 -32.89 3.53
CA LEU A 115 -5.59 -31.62 3.39
C LEU A 115 -6.56 -30.48 3.71
N THR A 116 -6.13 -29.51 4.48
CA THR A 116 -6.88 -28.27 4.73
C THR A 116 -6.12 -27.09 4.13
N LEU A 117 -6.80 -26.34 3.30
CA LEU A 117 -6.30 -25.11 2.68
C LEU A 117 -6.98 -23.91 3.33
N THR A 118 -6.21 -22.92 3.72
CA THR A 118 -6.72 -21.63 4.18
C THR A 118 -6.19 -20.54 3.25
N GLN A 119 -7.08 -19.72 2.72
CA GLN A 119 -6.67 -18.58 1.89
C GLN A 119 -5.87 -17.61 2.74
N ALA A 120 -4.58 -17.44 2.42
CA ALA A 120 -3.67 -16.59 3.21
C ALA A 120 -3.80 -15.11 2.87
N ILE A 121 -4.29 -14.78 1.66
CA ILE A 121 -4.47 -13.42 1.18
C ILE A 121 -5.96 -13.07 1.18
N ALA A 122 -6.34 -12.07 1.97
CA ALA A 122 -7.71 -11.56 1.98
C ALA A 122 -8.05 -10.93 0.62
N GLY A 123 -9.28 -11.12 0.16
CA GLY A 123 -9.85 -10.36 -0.93
C GLY A 123 -9.73 -10.94 -2.32
N MET A 124 -9.01 -12.03 -2.53
CA MET A 124 -9.00 -12.74 -3.81
C MET A 124 -9.97 -13.91 -3.80
N ASN A 125 -10.75 -14.08 -4.87
CA ASN A 125 -11.49 -15.31 -5.10
C ASN A 125 -10.53 -16.33 -5.72
N LEU A 126 -10.03 -17.25 -4.92
CA LEU A 126 -9.08 -18.26 -5.37
C LEU A 126 -9.80 -19.55 -5.72
N LYS A 127 -9.39 -20.16 -6.83
CA LYS A 127 -9.76 -21.50 -7.23
C LYS A 127 -8.52 -22.37 -7.15
N VAL A 128 -8.61 -23.46 -6.41
CA VAL A 128 -7.53 -24.45 -6.29
C VAL A 128 -7.85 -25.63 -7.17
N SER A 129 -6.91 -26.02 -8.01
CA SER A 129 -7.00 -27.18 -8.90
C SER A 129 -5.92 -28.19 -8.53
N ILE A 130 -6.33 -29.43 -8.31
CA ILE A 130 -5.46 -30.59 -8.12
C ILE A 130 -5.90 -31.64 -9.14
N LYS A 131 -5.02 -31.97 -10.08
CA LYS A 131 -5.29 -32.94 -11.17
C LYS A 131 -4.18 -33.96 -11.24
N ASP A 132 -4.48 -35.12 -11.84
CA ASP A 132 -3.43 -36.08 -12.15
C ASP A 132 -2.40 -35.48 -13.07
N GLY A 133 -1.12 -35.69 -12.76
CA GLY A 133 -0.02 -35.21 -13.55
C GLY A 133 0.15 -36.02 -14.87
N ILE A 134 0.75 -35.39 -15.85
CA ILE A 134 0.92 -35.94 -17.19
C ILE A 134 1.97 -37.06 -17.23
N LEU A 135 2.92 -37.09 -16.28
CA LEU A 135 4.00 -38.06 -16.27
C LEU A 135 3.50 -39.43 -15.75
N PRO A 136 3.50 -40.48 -16.60
CA PRO A 136 3.13 -41.81 -16.16
C PRO A 136 4.19 -42.37 -15.20
N ARG A 137 3.73 -42.94 -14.08
CA ARG A 137 4.59 -43.60 -13.11
C ARG A 137 4.02 -44.96 -12.73
N VAL A 138 4.95 -45.89 -12.51
CA VAL A 138 4.60 -47.17 -11.92
C VAL A 138 4.20 -46.94 -10.46
N GLY A 139 2.94 -47.08 -10.13
CA GLY A 139 2.41 -46.81 -8.80
C GLY A 139 1.38 -45.69 -8.81
N LYS A 140 1.49 -44.75 -7.90
CA LYS A 140 0.51 -43.64 -7.78
C LYS A 140 0.80 -42.48 -8.72
N PRO A 141 -0.22 -41.84 -9.29
CA PRO A 141 -0.06 -40.73 -10.18
C PRO A 141 0.56 -39.53 -9.45
N THR A 142 1.29 -38.71 -10.20
CA THR A 142 1.70 -37.38 -9.75
C THR A 142 0.51 -36.45 -9.77
N LYS A 143 0.60 -35.36 -9.04
CA LYS A 143 -0.44 -34.32 -9.01
C LYS A 143 0.09 -33.00 -9.56
N ASP A 144 -0.67 -32.40 -10.44
CA ASP A 144 -0.49 -31.04 -10.90
C ASP A 144 -1.35 -30.12 -10.02
N LEU A 145 -0.70 -29.07 -9.51
CA LEU A 145 -1.33 -28.10 -8.63
C LEU A 145 -1.40 -26.77 -9.34
N ALA A 146 -2.53 -26.07 -9.22
CA ALA A 146 -2.67 -24.71 -9.68
C ALA A 146 -3.52 -23.88 -8.71
N ILE A 147 -3.13 -22.64 -8.52
CA ILE A 147 -3.92 -21.62 -7.86
C ILE A 147 -4.30 -20.59 -8.91
N ILE A 148 -5.59 -20.39 -9.09
CA ILE A 148 -6.18 -19.62 -10.18
C ILE A 148 -6.99 -18.50 -9.55
N ASN A 149 -6.88 -17.30 -10.08
CA ASN A 149 -7.83 -16.23 -9.77
C ASN A 149 -9.17 -16.61 -10.40
N ALA A 150 -10.18 -16.84 -9.57
CA ALA A 150 -11.47 -17.34 -10.04
C ALA A 150 -12.26 -16.30 -10.86
N ASP A 151 -11.98 -15.01 -10.65
CA ASP A 151 -12.67 -13.92 -11.33
C ASP A 151 -12.11 -13.66 -12.73
N THR A 152 -10.78 -13.80 -12.88
CA THR A 152 -10.08 -13.51 -14.15
C THR A 152 -9.69 -14.76 -14.93
N GLY A 153 -9.64 -15.94 -14.28
CA GLY A 153 -9.11 -17.16 -14.86
C GLY A 153 -7.57 -17.18 -14.95
N GLU A 154 -6.88 -16.19 -14.43
CA GLU A 154 -5.42 -16.11 -14.44
C GLU A 154 -4.80 -17.17 -13.53
N ILE A 155 -3.80 -17.92 -14.01
CA ILE A 155 -3.03 -18.86 -13.21
C ILE A 155 -1.99 -18.06 -12.42
N LEU A 156 -2.24 -17.89 -11.10
CA LEU A 156 -1.36 -17.14 -10.21
C LEU A 156 -0.11 -17.94 -9.82
N ALA A 157 -0.26 -19.25 -9.65
CA ALA A 157 0.83 -20.16 -9.37
C ALA A 157 0.48 -21.56 -9.83
N SER A 158 1.46 -22.29 -10.30
CA SER A 158 1.31 -23.69 -10.67
C SER A 158 2.57 -24.48 -10.32
N SER A 159 2.41 -25.77 -10.04
CA SER A 159 3.52 -26.69 -9.88
C SER A 159 3.61 -27.61 -11.08
N PRO A 160 4.82 -27.97 -11.49
CA PRO A 160 4.98 -29.01 -12.52
C PRO A 160 4.53 -30.37 -11.97
N SER A 161 4.06 -31.24 -12.85
CA SER A 161 3.57 -32.59 -12.54
C SER A 161 4.60 -33.49 -11.85
N SER A 162 5.85 -33.11 -11.84
CA SER A 162 6.95 -33.81 -11.15
C SER A 162 7.02 -33.52 -9.64
N ALA A 163 6.12 -32.74 -9.09
CA ALA A 163 6.17 -32.28 -7.70
C ALA A 163 5.89 -33.41 -6.67
N ALA A 164 5.08 -34.40 -7.02
CA ALA A 164 4.83 -35.56 -6.18
C ALA A 164 5.92 -36.61 -6.38
N TYR A 165 6.43 -37.14 -5.29
CA TYR A 165 7.47 -38.16 -5.29
C TYR A 165 7.10 -39.31 -4.35
N TYR A 166 7.70 -40.48 -4.62
CA TYR A 166 7.47 -41.66 -3.81
C TYR A 166 8.57 -42.70 -4.00
N PHE A 167 8.67 -43.63 -3.08
CA PHE A 167 9.40 -44.88 -3.27
C PHE A 167 8.62 -46.02 -2.63
N GLN A 168 8.90 -47.25 -3.10
CA GLN A 168 8.22 -48.43 -2.62
C GLN A 168 9.15 -49.27 -1.76
N LEU A 169 8.65 -49.71 -0.60
CA LEU A 169 9.27 -50.75 0.19
C LEU A 169 8.62 -52.11 -0.10
N THR A 170 9.45 -53.09 -0.36
CA THR A 170 8.97 -54.43 -0.72
C THR A 170 9.65 -55.47 0.14
N ALA A 171 8.85 -56.30 0.86
CA ALA A 171 9.36 -57.40 1.66
C ALA A 171 9.65 -58.64 0.80
N THR A 172 10.71 -59.39 1.13
CA THR A 172 11.11 -60.63 0.45
C THR A 172 10.72 -61.88 1.20
N THR A 173 10.92 -61.92 2.50
CA THR A 173 10.75 -63.16 3.29
C THR A 173 10.08 -62.96 4.67
N ALA A 174 10.00 -61.74 5.18
CA ALA A 174 9.54 -61.47 6.53
C ALA A 174 8.52 -60.33 6.57
N ASN A 175 7.68 -60.32 7.60
CA ASN A 175 6.83 -59.20 7.91
C ASN A 175 7.68 -58.06 8.47
N LEU A 176 7.62 -56.90 7.89
CA LEU A 176 8.32 -55.71 8.30
C LEU A 176 7.31 -54.66 8.74
N SER A 177 7.53 -54.05 9.86
CA SER A 177 6.75 -52.88 10.31
C SER A 177 7.37 -51.60 9.75
N VAL A 178 6.52 -50.72 9.26
CA VAL A 178 6.93 -49.40 8.74
C VAL A 178 6.11 -48.33 9.39
N SER A 179 6.76 -47.29 9.86
CA SER A 179 6.12 -46.07 10.32
C SER A 179 6.87 -44.84 9.82
N VAL A 180 6.16 -43.75 9.53
CA VAL A 180 6.70 -42.46 9.17
C VAL A 180 6.10 -41.42 10.09
N THR A 181 6.95 -40.74 10.85
CA THR A 181 6.57 -39.59 11.67
C THR A 181 7.03 -38.29 11.01
N ALA A 182 6.78 -37.16 11.64
CA ALA A 182 7.27 -35.86 11.14
C ALA A 182 8.82 -35.83 11.02
N ASP A 183 9.54 -36.58 11.87
CA ASP A 183 10.98 -36.48 12.04
C ASP A 183 11.76 -37.69 11.51
N LYS A 184 11.12 -38.83 11.32
CA LYS A 184 11.82 -40.06 10.95
C LYS A 184 10.94 -41.07 10.21
N LEU A 185 11.61 -41.92 9.42
CA LEU A 185 11.12 -43.19 8.91
C LEU A 185 11.67 -44.31 9.78
N THR A 186 10.82 -45.24 10.20
CA THR A 186 11.24 -46.44 10.95
C THR A 186 10.83 -47.69 10.17
N ILE A 187 11.77 -48.60 9.93
CA ILE A 187 11.55 -49.91 9.30
C ILE A 187 11.99 -50.95 10.29
N SER A 188 11.02 -51.69 10.86
CA SER A 188 11.24 -52.59 11.99
C SER A 188 11.92 -51.85 13.16
N SER A 189 13.15 -52.21 13.53
CA SER A 189 13.93 -51.55 14.57
C SER A 189 14.89 -50.48 14.04
N ASN A 190 14.92 -50.22 12.72
CA ASN A 190 15.87 -49.28 12.13
C ASN A 190 15.23 -47.91 11.93
N GLU A 191 15.82 -46.90 12.54
CA GLU A 191 15.37 -45.53 12.45
C GLU A 191 16.24 -44.71 11.48
N PHE A 192 15.57 -43.86 10.67
CA PHE A 192 16.20 -42.97 9.70
C PHE A 192 15.68 -41.56 9.95
N LEU A 193 16.46 -40.73 10.63
CA LEU A 193 16.09 -39.37 10.96
C LEU A 193 16.14 -38.48 9.71
N PHE A 194 15.13 -37.68 9.47
CA PHE A 194 15.09 -36.76 8.34
C PHE A 194 16.08 -35.60 8.49
N SER A 195 16.50 -35.27 9.71
CA SER A 195 17.57 -34.32 9.97
C SER A 195 18.93 -34.83 9.48
N ALA A 196 19.16 -36.15 9.50
CA ALA A 196 20.38 -36.77 8.99
C ALA A 196 20.31 -37.06 7.48
N TYR A 197 19.13 -37.36 6.97
CA TYR A 197 18.87 -37.73 5.57
C TYR A 197 17.80 -36.77 5.00
N GLY A 198 18.20 -35.53 4.75
CA GLY A 198 17.27 -34.45 4.38
C GLY A 198 16.59 -34.59 3.03
N THR A 199 17.12 -35.45 2.14
CA THR A 199 16.50 -35.74 0.82
C THR A 199 16.10 -37.19 0.70
N VAL A 200 15.05 -37.45 -0.11
CA VAL A 200 14.58 -38.81 -0.40
C VAL A 200 15.69 -39.68 -1.00
N GLY A 201 16.53 -39.13 -1.86
CA GLY A 201 17.70 -39.83 -2.41
C GLY A 201 18.69 -40.28 -1.32
N ALA A 202 19.06 -39.38 -0.40
CA ALA A 202 19.94 -39.70 0.73
C ALA A 202 19.30 -40.76 1.67
N LEU A 203 17.99 -40.63 1.90
CA LEU A 203 17.22 -41.58 2.69
C LEU A 203 17.22 -42.99 2.08
N ILE A 204 16.95 -43.10 0.79
CA ILE A 204 16.97 -44.41 0.05
C ILE A 204 18.36 -45.05 0.10
N LEU A 205 19.43 -44.28 -0.11
CA LEU A 205 20.79 -44.78 -0.01
C LEU A 205 21.12 -45.31 1.38
N ALA A 206 20.66 -44.59 2.44
CA ALA A 206 20.85 -45.02 3.82
C ALA A 206 20.08 -46.30 4.14
N ILE A 207 18.84 -46.46 3.65
CA ILE A 207 18.06 -47.68 3.82
C ILE A 207 18.76 -48.87 3.12
N ASN A 208 19.22 -48.69 1.88
CA ASN A 208 19.93 -49.72 1.12
C ASN A 208 21.26 -50.11 1.80
N ALA A 209 22.01 -49.15 2.32
CA ALA A 209 23.28 -49.39 3.02
C ALA A 209 23.06 -50.18 4.31
N LYS A 210 21.92 -50.05 4.99
CA LYS A 210 21.58 -50.78 6.20
C LYS A 210 21.34 -52.29 6.01
N LYS A 211 21.07 -52.72 4.79
CA LYS A 211 20.81 -54.15 4.41
C LYS A 211 19.81 -54.84 5.37
N ILE A 212 18.65 -54.21 5.53
CA ILE A 212 17.61 -54.72 6.43
C ILE A 212 17.12 -56.09 5.96
N SER A 213 17.19 -57.09 6.85
CA SER A 213 16.79 -58.45 6.54
C SER A 213 15.30 -58.52 6.13
N GLY A 214 15.01 -59.17 5.00
CA GLY A 214 13.64 -59.25 4.48
C GLY A 214 13.15 -58.05 3.69
N LEU A 215 13.96 -56.98 3.50
CA LEU A 215 13.66 -55.84 2.66
C LEU A 215 14.42 -55.91 1.32
N ASN A 216 13.72 -55.71 0.23
CA ASN A 216 14.37 -55.52 -1.08
C ASN A 216 15.10 -54.19 -1.15
N SER A 217 16.20 -54.17 -1.93
CA SER A 217 16.89 -52.94 -2.28
C SER A 217 15.94 -52.00 -3.05
N ILE A 218 15.97 -50.74 -2.71
CA ILE A 218 15.18 -49.69 -3.35
C ILE A 218 15.98 -49.12 -4.51
N ASP A 219 15.40 -49.10 -5.70
CA ASP A 219 16.02 -48.48 -6.86
C ASP A 219 15.92 -46.94 -6.77
N VAL A 220 17.06 -46.29 -6.67
CA VAL A 220 17.17 -44.82 -6.58
C VAL A 220 16.99 -44.16 -7.94
N ASP A 221 17.34 -44.86 -9.02
CA ASP A 221 17.46 -44.25 -10.35
C ASP A 221 16.15 -44.26 -11.15
N ASN A 222 15.25 -45.16 -10.80
CA ASN A 222 14.01 -45.38 -11.54
C ASN A 222 12.80 -44.58 -11.08
N LYS A 223 12.98 -43.49 -10.30
CA LYS A 223 11.90 -42.74 -9.66
C LYS A 223 11.61 -41.36 -10.26
N GLY A 224 12.21 -41.05 -11.39
CA GLY A 224 11.97 -39.84 -12.15
C GLY A 224 12.75 -38.60 -11.65
N ALA A 225 12.88 -37.62 -12.52
CA ALA A 225 13.60 -36.39 -12.23
C ALA A 225 12.97 -35.65 -11.03
N GLY A 226 13.80 -35.26 -10.08
CA GLY A 226 13.39 -34.49 -8.90
C GLY A 226 13.08 -35.31 -7.64
N VAL A 227 12.84 -36.62 -7.74
CA VAL A 227 12.54 -37.45 -6.55
C VAL A 227 13.73 -37.52 -5.60
N LYS A 228 14.94 -37.64 -6.11
CA LYS A 228 16.17 -37.69 -5.29
C LYS A 228 16.39 -36.42 -4.48
N GLY A 229 16.06 -35.26 -5.03
CA GLY A 229 16.21 -33.96 -4.39
C GLY A 229 15.03 -33.54 -3.50
N ALA A 230 13.94 -34.31 -3.48
CA ALA A 230 12.79 -34.00 -2.66
C ALA A 230 13.11 -34.17 -1.16
N LEU A 231 12.47 -33.35 -0.31
CA LEU A 231 12.72 -33.40 1.12
C LEU A 231 12.12 -34.68 1.74
N SER A 232 12.89 -35.41 2.54
CA SER A 232 12.43 -36.60 3.28
C SER A 232 11.27 -36.26 4.24
N SER A 233 11.28 -35.07 4.83
CA SER A 233 10.21 -34.55 5.67
C SER A 233 8.88 -34.35 4.92
N GLY A 234 8.88 -34.41 3.59
CA GLY A 234 7.68 -34.37 2.74
C GLY A 234 6.99 -35.71 2.54
N LEU A 235 7.53 -36.82 3.06
CA LEU A 235 6.89 -38.12 2.99
C LEU A 235 5.57 -38.15 3.78
N ASP A 236 4.60 -38.92 3.30
CA ASP A 236 3.33 -39.13 4.01
C ASP A 236 3.56 -39.78 5.37
N LEU A 237 2.74 -39.39 6.36
CA LEU A 237 2.78 -40.02 7.69
C LEU A 237 2.18 -41.43 7.63
N ILE A 238 2.89 -42.39 8.19
CA ILE A 238 2.45 -43.79 8.30
C ILE A 238 2.47 -44.21 9.75
N SER A 239 1.31 -44.51 10.31
CA SER A 239 1.17 -45.06 11.67
C SER A 239 1.25 -46.59 11.65
N ASN A 240 2.45 -47.10 11.76
CA ASN A 240 2.75 -48.54 11.95
C ASN A 240 1.98 -49.50 11.00
N LYS A 241 2.45 -49.62 9.75
CA LYS A 241 1.93 -50.54 8.75
C LYS A 241 2.86 -51.73 8.57
N THR A 242 2.31 -52.92 8.42
CA THR A 242 3.09 -54.15 8.19
C THR A 242 3.17 -54.43 6.70
N ILE A 243 4.39 -54.65 6.20
CA ILE A 243 4.64 -55.23 4.87
C ILE A 243 4.76 -56.71 5.02
N SER A 244 3.86 -57.48 4.40
CA SER A 244 3.88 -58.93 4.38
C SER A 244 3.98 -59.48 2.97
N LEU A 245 4.54 -60.67 2.84
CA LEU A 245 4.47 -61.44 1.57
C LEU A 245 3.04 -61.92 1.36
N ALA A 246 2.42 -61.52 0.27
CA ALA A 246 1.16 -62.11 -0.14
C ALA A 246 1.42 -63.47 -0.81
N SER A 247 1.00 -64.51 -0.16
CA SER A 247 0.95 -65.83 -0.81
C SER A 247 -0.22 -65.84 -1.79
N THR A 248 0.02 -65.62 -3.06
CA THR A 248 -1.01 -65.78 -4.09
C THR A 248 -0.46 -66.33 -5.37
N SER A 249 -1.21 -67.26 -5.96
CA SER A 249 -1.00 -68.01 -7.19
C SER A 249 -0.38 -67.23 -8.34
N LEU A 250 0.50 -67.91 -8.99
CA LEU A 250 1.47 -67.65 -10.07
C LEU A 250 1.02 -66.91 -11.35
N ASN A 251 -0.10 -66.20 -11.40
CA ASN A 251 -0.62 -65.67 -12.65
C ASN A 251 -0.57 -64.16 -12.85
N ASN A 252 0.01 -63.41 -11.93
CA ASN A 252 0.22 -61.97 -12.13
C ASN A 252 1.57 -61.51 -11.53
N ILE A 253 2.49 -61.18 -12.36
CA ILE A 253 3.85 -60.67 -12.01
C ILE A 253 3.79 -59.40 -11.14
N GLU A 254 2.71 -58.69 -11.16
CA GLU A 254 2.49 -57.48 -10.34
C GLU A 254 2.07 -57.78 -8.89
N LYS A 255 1.75 -59.04 -8.54
CA LYS A 255 1.25 -59.40 -7.20
C LYS A 255 2.27 -60.07 -6.28
N HIS A 256 3.51 -60.21 -6.67
CA HIS A 256 4.50 -61.00 -5.92
C HIS A 256 5.24 -60.27 -4.79
N ALA A 257 4.97 -59.02 -4.56
CA ALA A 257 5.56 -58.34 -3.43
C ALA A 257 4.48 -57.50 -2.74
N ALA A 258 4.10 -57.90 -1.53
CA ALA A 258 3.37 -57.00 -0.66
C ALA A 258 4.28 -55.82 -0.38
N GLY A 259 3.83 -54.66 -0.75
CA GLY A 259 4.61 -53.41 -0.63
C GLY A 259 3.84 -52.34 0.14
N VAL A 260 4.58 -51.49 0.77
CA VAL A 260 4.07 -50.21 1.23
C VAL A 260 4.63 -49.14 0.36
N TRP A 261 3.76 -48.36 -0.24
CA TRP A 261 4.14 -47.16 -0.95
C TRP A 261 4.35 -46.05 0.08
N ILE A 262 5.56 -45.55 0.15
CA ILE A 262 5.84 -44.33 0.89
C ILE A 262 5.74 -43.19 -0.11
N THR A 263 4.55 -42.63 -0.19
CA THR A 263 4.25 -41.56 -1.13
C THR A 263 4.32 -40.24 -0.41
N GLY A 264 4.87 -39.27 -1.05
CA GLY A 264 4.81 -37.90 -0.55
C GLY A 264 3.49 -37.19 -0.90
N HIS A 265 2.41 -37.88 -1.22
CA HIS A 265 1.23 -37.27 -1.79
C HIS A 265 0.67 -36.13 -0.94
N VAL A 266 0.16 -36.40 0.25
CA VAL A 266 -0.44 -35.34 1.08
C VAL A 266 0.59 -34.31 1.52
N ARG A 267 1.71 -34.77 2.05
CA ARG A 267 2.77 -33.85 2.54
C ARG A 267 3.52 -33.16 1.40
N ALA A 268 3.76 -33.84 0.29
CA ALA A 268 4.40 -33.22 -0.88
C ALA A 268 3.48 -32.18 -1.54
N VAL A 269 2.17 -32.48 -1.65
CA VAL A 269 1.16 -31.52 -2.11
C VAL A 269 1.11 -30.31 -1.17
N ALA A 270 1.07 -30.54 0.15
CA ALA A 270 1.09 -29.47 1.14
C ALA A 270 2.35 -28.61 1.02
N LEU A 271 3.52 -29.25 0.88
CA LEU A 271 4.80 -28.55 0.70
C LEU A 271 4.84 -27.74 -0.61
N GLN A 272 4.26 -28.26 -1.67
CA GLN A 272 4.17 -27.53 -2.94
C GLN A 272 3.25 -26.31 -2.83
N PHE A 273 2.07 -26.46 -2.25
CA PHE A 273 1.18 -25.30 -2.03
C PHE A 273 1.82 -24.23 -1.14
N SER A 274 2.55 -24.62 -0.10
CA SER A 274 3.24 -23.66 0.78
C SER A 274 4.32 -22.84 0.08
N LYS A 275 4.86 -23.33 -1.03
CA LYS A 275 5.83 -22.63 -1.89
C LYS A 275 5.19 -21.71 -2.92
N MET A 276 3.88 -21.83 -3.13
CA MET A 276 3.15 -21.02 -4.09
C MET A 276 2.85 -19.65 -3.46
N THR A 277 3.66 -18.68 -3.82
CA THR A 277 3.57 -17.32 -3.29
C THR A 277 3.32 -16.32 -4.42
N SER A 278 2.68 -15.20 -4.06
CA SER A 278 2.63 -14.01 -4.88
C SER A 278 3.31 -12.88 -4.12
N ASN A 279 4.31 -12.24 -4.75
CA ASN A 279 5.10 -11.16 -4.14
C ASN A 279 5.69 -11.53 -2.76
N GLY A 280 6.13 -12.79 -2.59
CA GLY A 280 6.73 -13.28 -1.34
C GLY A 280 5.72 -13.68 -0.24
N SER A 281 4.43 -13.47 -0.44
CA SER A 281 3.38 -13.91 0.48
C SER A 281 2.72 -15.20 -0.02
N PRO A 282 2.43 -16.18 0.85
CA PRO A 282 1.74 -17.40 0.45
C PRO A 282 0.33 -17.07 -0.06
N LEU A 283 -0.09 -17.70 -1.16
CA LEU A 283 -1.47 -17.57 -1.68
C LEU A 283 -2.46 -18.35 -0.83
N VAL A 284 -2.02 -19.52 -0.36
CA VAL A 284 -2.77 -20.34 0.59
C VAL A 284 -1.83 -20.87 1.67
N THR A 285 -2.31 -21.00 2.88
CA THR A 285 -1.65 -21.77 3.94
C THR A 285 -2.21 -23.19 3.94
N VAL A 286 -1.38 -24.17 4.23
CA VAL A 286 -1.72 -25.57 4.08
C VAL A 286 -1.44 -26.31 5.36
N THR A 287 -2.44 -27.06 5.86
CA THR A 287 -2.29 -28.00 6.95
C THR A 287 -2.47 -29.43 6.41
N PRO A 288 -1.44 -30.28 6.45
CA PRO A 288 -1.58 -31.67 6.07
C PRO A 288 -2.57 -32.38 6.97
N GLY A 289 -3.45 -33.17 6.37
CA GLY A 289 -4.38 -34.05 7.08
C GLY A 289 -3.81 -35.44 7.30
N VAL A 290 -4.73 -36.41 7.49
CA VAL A 290 -4.41 -37.81 7.63
C VAL A 290 -3.88 -38.37 6.30
N GLU A 291 -3.02 -39.37 6.39
CA GLU A 291 -2.32 -40.03 5.33
C GLU A 291 -3.23 -40.72 4.31
N LYS A 292 -3.52 -40.06 3.21
CA LYS A 292 -4.25 -40.61 2.06
C LYS A 292 -3.88 -39.87 0.78
N ASP A 293 -4.17 -40.49 -0.35
CA ASP A 293 -4.06 -39.81 -1.64
C ASP A 293 -5.03 -38.63 -1.71
N VAL A 294 -4.55 -37.53 -2.19
CA VAL A 294 -5.37 -36.38 -2.51
C VAL A 294 -6.15 -36.66 -3.79
N ALA A 295 -7.47 -36.59 -3.74
CA ALA A 295 -8.31 -36.74 -4.91
C ALA A 295 -8.08 -35.61 -5.91
N ASN A 296 -8.40 -35.88 -7.20
CA ASN A 296 -8.51 -34.80 -8.18
C ASN A 296 -9.68 -33.91 -7.79
N ILE A 297 -9.43 -32.63 -7.64
CA ILE A 297 -10.42 -31.68 -7.16
C ILE A 297 -10.18 -30.31 -7.79
N GLU A 298 -11.26 -29.61 -8.03
CA GLU A 298 -11.27 -28.21 -8.40
C GLU A 298 -12.23 -27.51 -7.46
N VAL A 299 -11.69 -26.68 -6.56
CA VAL A 299 -12.43 -26.07 -5.47
C VAL A 299 -12.31 -24.58 -5.53
N LEU A 300 -13.46 -23.90 -5.50
CA LEU A 300 -13.52 -22.49 -5.21
C LEU A 300 -13.31 -22.27 -3.71
N MET A 301 -12.30 -21.52 -3.32
CA MET A 301 -11.96 -21.23 -1.91
C MET A 301 -12.98 -20.30 -1.22
N GLY A 302 -14.17 -20.18 -1.77
CA GLY A 302 -15.22 -19.33 -1.27
C GLY A 302 -15.04 -17.86 -1.67
N ALA A 303 -16.16 -17.21 -2.03
CA ALA A 303 -16.16 -15.78 -2.15
C ALA A 303 -15.84 -15.20 -0.78
N ASN A 304 -14.71 -14.56 -0.65
CA ASN A 304 -14.49 -13.70 0.49
C ASN A 304 -15.42 -12.51 0.31
N THR A 305 -16.66 -12.62 0.78
CA THR A 305 -17.49 -11.46 1.01
C THR A 305 -16.77 -10.67 2.09
N ALA A 306 -15.86 -9.83 1.63
CA ALA A 306 -15.14 -8.98 2.54
C ALA A 306 -16.16 -8.19 3.34
N PRO A 307 -16.15 -8.28 4.68
CA PRO A 307 -17.07 -7.50 5.48
C PRO A 307 -16.90 -6.02 5.14
N VAL A 308 -18.00 -5.32 5.03
CA VAL A 308 -18.00 -3.86 4.86
C VAL A 308 -17.25 -3.26 6.06
N ALA A 309 -16.34 -2.35 5.80
CA ALA A 309 -15.60 -1.69 6.88
C ALA A 309 -16.58 -0.95 7.80
N THR A 310 -16.56 -1.27 9.09
CA THR A 310 -17.38 -0.61 10.10
C THR A 310 -16.78 0.74 10.47
N TYR A 311 -17.56 1.61 11.13
CA TYR A 311 -17.05 2.87 11.68
C TYR A 311 -15.81 2.67 12.56
N GLN A 312 -15.80 1.64 13.42
CA GLN A 312 -14.65 1.31 14.26
C GLN A 312 -13.42 0.93 13.42
N ASN A 313 -13.61 0.19 12.34
CA ASN A 313 -12.49 -0.17 11.45
C ASN A 313 -11.86 1.07 10.79
N TRP A 314 -12.68 2.05 10.41
CA TRP A 314 -12.19 3.33 9.91
C TRP A 314 -11.42 4.10 10.98
N SER A 315 -11.96 4.15 12.21
CA SER A 315 -11.28 4.78 13.35
C SER A 315 -9.90 4.16 13.59
N ASP A 316 -9.84 2.84 13.69
CA ASP A 316 -8.60 2.10 13.94
C ASP A 316 -7.58 2.30 12.81
N ALA A 317 -8.05 2.28 11.55
CA ALA A 317 -7.20 2.51 10.38
C ALA A 317 -6.61 3.93 10.34
N ILE A 318 -7.42 4.94 10.68
CA ILE A 318 -6.97 6.34 10.76
C ILE A 318 -5.97 6.51 11.91
N ASP A 319 -6.18 5.83 13.03
CA ASP A 319 -5.29 5.89 14.19
C ASP A 319 -3.90 5.32 13.90
N LEU A 320 -3.76 4.33 13.00
CA LEU A 320 -2.46 3.85 12.55
C LEU A 320 -1.59 4.96 11.93
N LEU A 321 -2.20 5.98 11.37
CA LEU A 321 -1.48 7.12 10.78
C LEU A 321 -0.88 8.07 11.81
N ARG A 322 -1.18 7.95 13.11
CA ARG A 322 -0.68 8.87 14.14
C ARG A 322 0.84 8.91 14.23
N VAL A 323 1.49 7.77 13.98
CA VAL A 323 2.95 7.64 14.04
C VAL A 323 3.65 7.93 12.71
N HIS A 324 2.89 8.17 11.66
CA HIS A 324 3.42 8.46 10.32
C HIS A 324 3.33 9.95 10.01
N ARG A 325 4.30 10.43 9.25
CA ARG A 325 4.22 11.77 8.68
C ARG A 325 3.23 11.76 7.52
N VAL A 326 2.21 12.60 7.59
CA VAL A 326 1.17 12.76 6.57
C VAL A 326 0.85 14.25 6.47
N ASN A 327 0.77 14.80 5.27
CA ASN A 327 0.35 16.17 5.03
C ASN A 327 -1.12 16.24 4.62
N TRP A 328 -1.56 15.31 3.79
CA TRP A 328 -2.92 15.22 3.30
C TRP A 328 -3.51 13.83 3.54
N LEU A 329 -4.79 13.80 3.90
CA LEU A 329 -5.56 12.58 4.16
C LEU A 329 -6.83 12.59 3.31
N VAL A 330 -7.07 11.49 2.58
CA VAL A 330 -8.27 11.30 1.77
C VAL A 330 -8.91 9.97 2.14
N PRO A 331 -10.13 9.95 2.68
CA PRO A 331 -10.90 8.72 2.84
C PRO A 331 -11.55 8.33 1.51
N LEU A 332 -11.32 7.11 1.07
CA LEU A 332 -11.92 6.56 -0.16
C LEU A 332 -13.27 5.93 0.18
N THR A 333 -14.25 6.77 0.44
CA THR A 333 -15.61 6.36 0.83
C THR A 333 -16.66 7.32 0.26
N ASP A 334 -17.84 6.80 0.00
CA ASP A 334 -19.04 7.56 -0.40
C ASP A 334 -19.85 8.04 0.82
N ASP A 335 -19.20 8.28 1.96
CA ASP A 335 -19.89 8.83 3.15
C ASP A 335 -20.56 10.17 2.81
N ALA A 336 -21.85 10.25 3.12
CA ALA A 336 -22.68 11.40 2.74
C ALA A 336 -22.42 12.67 3.56
N GLY A 337 -21.57 12.59 4.60
CA GLY A 337 -21.23 13.84 5.25
C GLY A 337 -21.11 13.86 6.77
N ALA A 338 -20.85 15.07 7.27
CA ALA A 338 -20.47 15.38 8.63
C ALA A 338 -21.62 15.31 9.66
N THR A 339 -22.86 15.08 9.25
CA THR A 339 -24.05 15.12 10.13
C THR A 339 -24.43 13.79 10.75
N ALA A 340 -23.94 12.68 10.23
CA ALA A 340 -24.19 11.37 10.80
C ALA A 340 -23.35 11.15 12.06
N THR A 341 -23.94 10.56 13.10
CA THR A 341 -23.28 10.30 14.39
C THR A 341 -22.02 9.43 14.23
N ASN A 342 -21.92 8.68 13.13
CA ASN A 342 -20.81 7.79 12.80
C ASN A 342 -20.20 8.17 11.44
N SER A 343 -20.08 9.46 11.14
CA SER A 343 -19.50 9.92 9.88
C SER A 343 -17.98 9.72 9.86
N ILE A 344 -17.50 9.09 8.80
CA ILE A 344 -16.06 8.92 8.55
C ILE A 344 -15.39 10.28 8.34
N PHE A 345 -16.08 11.23 7.71
CA PHE A 345 -15.56 12.60 7.54
C PHE A 345 -15.32 13.31 8.88
N ALA A 346 -16.21 13.12 9.85
CA ALA A 346 -16.03 13.65 11.19
C ALA A 346 -14.82 13.03 11.90
N LEU A 347 -14.59 11.71 11.73
CA LEU A 347 -13.39 11.03 12.26
C LEU A 347 -12.10 11.63 11.68
N VAL A 348 -12.06 11.80 10.36
CA VAL A 348 -10.88 12.34 9.67
C VAL A 348 -10.63 13.78 10.08
N ASN A 349 -11.68 14.61 10.20
CA ASN A 349 -11.55 15.99 10.68
C ASN A 349 -10.99 16.04 12.10
N ALA A 350 -11.57 15.27 13.03
CA ALA A 350 -11.09 15.20 14.41
C ALA A 350 -9.62 14.73 14.49
N HIS A 351 -9.25 13.76 13.67
CA HIS A 351 -7.86 13.31 13.57
C HIS A 351 -6.93 14.42 13.05
N CYS A 352 -7.30 15.13 11.98
CA CYS A 352 -6.51 16.24 11.45
C CYS A 352 -6.34 17.37 12.47
N GLU A 353 -7.41 17.73 13.18
CA GLU A 353 -7.36 18.74 14.24
C GLU A 353 -6.47 18.32 15.40
N TYR A 354 -6.65 17.09 15.90
CA TYR A 354 -5.82 16.57 16.99
C TYR A 354 -4.34 16.53 16.61
N MET A 355 -4.02 16.00 15.43
CA MET A 355 -2.64 15.90 14.97
C MET A 355 -2.00 17.28 14.73
N SER A 356 -2.78 18.24 14.26
CA SER A 356 -2.27 19.59 13.98
C SER A 356 -2.13 20.43 15.25
N ASN A 357 -3.12 20.40 16.14
CA ASN A 357 -3.20 21.33 17.27
C ASN A 357 -2.56 20.77 18.55
N THR A 358 -2.49 19.43 18.68
CA THR A 358 -1.97 18.78 19.91
C THR A 358 -0.62 18.09 19.67
N VAL A 359 -0.47 17.42 18.54
CA VAL A 359 0.76 16.67 18.22
C VAL A 359 1.76 17.53 17.43
N PHE A 360 1.29 18.63 16.83
CA PHE A 360 2.08 19.53 15.97
C PHE A 360 2.65 18.84 14.71
N MET A 361 1.87 17.89 14.18
CA MET A 361 2.06 17.26 12.88
C MET A 361 0.91 17.67 11.97
N GLU A 362 1.01 18.87 11.42
CA GLU A 362 -0.07 19.53 10.67
C GLU A 362 -0.56 18.65 9.53
N ARG A 363 -1.88 18.44 9.49
CA ARG A 363 -2.59 17.63 8.50
C ARG A 363 -3.84 18.35 8.02
N ARG A 364 -4.17 18.08 6.75
CA ARG A 364 -5.39 18.53 6.11
C ARG A 364 -6.09 17.37 5.45
N ALA A 365 -7.39 17.47 5.25
CA ALA A 365 -8.17 16.43 4.58
C ALA A 365 -8.85 16.97 3.32
N LEU A 366 -9.01 16.10 2.34
CA LEU A 366 -9.79 16.35 1.15
C LEU A 366 -10.82 15.23 0.98
N PHE A 367 -12.10 15.58 0.88
CA PHE A 367 -13.20 14.66 0.87
C PHE A 367 -13.91 14.66 -0.48
N GLY A 368 -14.21 13.46 -0.99
CA GLY A 368 -15.17 13.28 -2.07
C GLY A 368 -16.54 13.02 -1.48
N LEU A 369 -17.54 13.81 -1.84
CA LEU A 369 -18.92 13.59 -1.41
C LEU A 369 -19.53 12.41 -2.13
N SER A 370 -20.71 11.96 -1.70
CA SER A 370 -21.40 10.83 -2.32
C SER A 370 -21.69 11.06 -3.79
N SER A 371 -21.52 10.02 -4.59
CA SER A 371 -21.85 10.04 -6.02
C SER A 371 -23.34 10.36 -6.21
N GLY A 372 -23.65 11.34 -7.07
CA GLY A 372 -25.05 11.71 -7.38
C GLY A 372 -25.71 12.69 -6.41
N ILE A 373 -24.99 13.18 -5.40
CA ILE A 373 -25.50 14.24 -4.50
C ILE A 373 -25.84 15.51 -5.30
N SER A 374 -26.89 16.24 -4.89
CA SER A 374 -27.26 17.51 -5.51
C SER A 374 -26.25 18.61 -5.17
N ASP A 375 -26.14 19.64 -6.02
CA ASP A 375 -25.25 20.80 -5.76
C ASP A 375 -25.66 21.53 -4.46
N THR A 376 -26.96 21.58 -4.19
CA THR A 376 -27.48 22.20 -2.97
C THR A 376 -27.05 21.43 -1.73
N ASP A 377 -27.19 20.11 -1.75
CA ASP A 377 -26.79 19.26 -0.61
C ASP A 377 -25.28 19.24 -0.43
N ALA A 378 -24.52 19.23 -1.53
CA ALA A 378 -23.07 19.36 -1.48
C ALA A 378 -22.63 20.66 -0.80
N GLY A 379 -23.28 21.78 -1.15
CA GLY A 379 -23.06 23.07 -0.51
C GLY A 379 -23.44 23.04 0.97
N ASN A 380 -24.58 22.45 1.33
CA ASN A 380 -25.02 22.34 2.73
C ASN A 380 -24.04 21.52 3.58
N ILE A 381 -23.52 20.40 3.06
CA ILE A 381 -22.52 19.58 3.77
C ILE A 381 -21.25 20.40 4.03
N ALA A 382 -20.77 21.14 3.03
CA ALA A 382 -19.59 21.98 3.19
C ALA A 382 -19.79 23.09 4.26
N VAL A 383 -20.97 23.73 4.25
CA VAL A 383 -21.35 24.75 5.26
C VAL A 383 -21.39 24.14 6.66
N ILE A 384 -21.99 22.96 6.82
CA ILE A 384 -22.07 22.27 8.11
C ILE A 384 -20.66 21.85 8.59
N MET A 385 -19.81 21.39 7.70
CA MET A 385 -18.44 20.98 8.01
C MET A 385 -17.60 22.15 8.56
N ASN A 386 -17.68 23.33 7.94
CA ASN A 386 -17.08 24.59 8.38
C ASN A 386 -15.70 24.45 9.03
N ASN A 387 -14.75 23.86 8.31
CA ASN A 387 -13.44 23.51 8.85
C ASN A 387 -12.32 24.03 7.93
N GLU A 388 -11.34 24.74 8.51
CA GLU A 388 -10.18 25.29 7.78
C GLU A 388 -9.18 24.24 7.33
N ARG A 389 -9.27 23.00 7.87
CA ARG A 389 -8.41 21.86 7.51
C ARG A 389 -9.08 20.87 6.58
N ALA A 390 -10.32 21.14 6.19
CA ALA A 390 -11.13 20.28 5.34
C ALA A 390 -11.51 20.98 4.04
N SER A 391 -11.40 20.26 2.95
CA SER A 391 -11.89 20.66 1.62
C SER A 391 -12.76 19.56 1.03
N VAL A 392 -13.77 19.92 0.24
CA VAL A 392 -14.71 18.95 -0.35
C VAL A 392 -14.83 19.13 -1.85
N VAL A 393 -14.99 18.01 -2.56
CA VAL A 393 -15.40 17.95 -3.96
C VAL A 393 -16.64 17.07 -4.08
N HIS A 394 -17.55 17.38 -5.02
CA HIS A 394 -18.80 16.64 -5.13
C HIS A 394 -18.97 15.91 -6.45
N LEU A 395 -18.09 16.15 -7.44
CA LEU A 395 -18.16 15.52 -8.74
C LEU A 395 -17.03 14.50 -8.93
N GLY A 396 -17.43 13.34 -9.40
CA GLY A 396 -16.53 12.35 -9.95
C GLY A 396 -16.10 12.71 -11.38
N PHE A 397 -15.22 11.91 -11.94
CA PHE A 397 -14.71 12.09 -13.31
C PHE A 397 -14.83 10.81 -14.13
N SER A 398 -14.73 10.93 -15.45
CA SER A 398 -14.49 9.81 -16.36
C SER A 398 -13.11 9.92 -16.98
N ASP A 399 -12.55 8.77 -17.32
CA ASP A 399 -11.29 8.66 -18.03
C ASP A 399 -11.48 7.83 -19.31
N VAL A 400 -10.39 7.36 -19.91
CA VAL A 400 -10.43 6.60 -21.18
C VAL A 400 -11.01 5.20 -21.05
N GLU A 401 -11.02 4.65 -19.83
CA GLU A 401 -11.50 3.29 -19.57
C GLU A 401 -13.00 3.17 -19.82
N LYS A 402 -13.36 2.03 -20.40
CA LYS A 402 -14.75 1.69 -20.71
C LYS A 402 -15.16 0.42 -19.98
N ASP A 403 -16.42 0.36 -19.62
CA ASP A 403 -17.05 -0.85 -19.09
C ASP A 403 -17.26 -1.92 -20.19
N SER A 404 -17.82 -3.06 -19.82
CA SER A 404 -18.08 -4.19 -20.71
C SER A 404 -19.06 -3.88 -21.85
N VAL A 405 -19.82 -2.78 -21.76
CA VAL A 405 -20.74 -2.28 -22.80
C VAL A 405 -20.18 -1.12 -23.60
N GLY A 406 -18.94 -0.73 -23.36
CA GLY A 406 -18.24 0.34 -24.08
C GLY A 406 -18.54 1.76 -23.60
N LYS A 407 -19.22 1.92 -22.45
CA LYS A 407 -19.47 3.21 -21.80
C LYS A 407 -18.27 3.60 -20.93
N LEU A 408 -17.94 4.89 -20.92
CA LEU A 408 -16.88 5.40 -20.04
C LEU A 408 -17.20 5.10 -18.57
N ILE A 409 -16.21 4.57 -17.86
CA ILE A 409 -16.31 4.31 -16.42
C ILE A 409 -16.34 5.65 -15.69
N MET A 410 -17.34 5.83 -14.83
CA MET A 410 -17.45 7.00 -13.96
C MET A 410 -16.84 6.70 -12.61
N TYR A 411 -15.78 7.42 -12.27
CA TYR A 411 -15.08 7.29 -10.98
C TYR A 411 -15.73 8.20 -9.94
N PRO A 412 -15.86 7.73 -8.69
CA PRO A 412 -16.54 8.48 -7.64
C PRO A 412 -15.76 9.73 -7.20
N PRO A 413 -16.42 10.70 -6.53
CA PRO A 413 -15.82 11.97 -6.12
C PRO A 413 -14.56 11.84 -5.24
N TYR A 414 -14.43 10.77 -4.45
CA TYR A 414 -13.21 10.55 -3.67
C TYR A 414 -11.96 10.29 -4.54
N CYS A 415 -12.13 9.80 -5.77
CA CYS A 415 -11.02 9.73 -6.73
C CYS A 415 -10.60 11.13 -7.20
N THR A 416 -11.56 12.06 -7.36
CA THR A 416 -11.27 13.49 -7.63
C THR A 416 -10.55 14.12 -6.43
N ALA A 417 -10.99 13.81 -5.21
CA ALA A 417 -10.31 14.25 -3.99
C ALA A 417 -8.86 13.75 -3.92
N ALA A 418 -8.61 12.48 -4.22
CA ALA A 418 -7.26 11.92 -4.26
C ALA A 418 -6.38 12.60 -5.33
N LEU A 419 -6.94 12.90 -6.52
CA LEU A 419 -6.28 13.64 -7.58
C LEU A 419 -5.86 15.03 -7.11
N LEU A 420 -6.78 15.82 -6.55
CA LEU A 420 -6.49 17.18 -6.06
C LEU A 420 -5.51 17.18 -4.89
N ALA A 421 -5.59 16.20 -4.00
CA ALA A 421 -4.61 16.02 -2.93
C ALA A 421 -3.21 15.69 -3.50
N GLY A 422 -3.15 14.89 -4.57
CA GLY A 422 -1.92 14.64 -5.31
C GLY A 422 -1.32 15.91 -5.92
N MET A 423 -2.15 16.77 -6.55
CA MET A 423 -1.72 18.06 -7.09
C MET A 423 -1.10 18.97 -6.02
N ILE A 424 -1.78 19.09 -4.87
CA ILE A 424 -1.28 19.95 -3.76
C ILE A 424 0.02 19.42 -3.18
N CYS A 425 0.18 18.12 -3.08
CA CYS A 425 1.46 17.52 -2.68
C CYS A 425 2.56 17.78 -3.71
N GLY A 426 2.21 17.98 -4.97
CA GLY A 426 3.16 18.16 -6.07
C GLY A 426 3.55 19.61 -6.38
N VAL A 427 3.05 20.58 -5.61
CA VAL A 427 3.40 22.00 -5.77
C VAL A 427 4.13 22.55 -4.55
N THR A 428 4.85 23.65 -4.72
CA THR A 428 5.48 24.36 -3.61
C THR A 428 4.44 24.89 -2.63
N PRO A 429 4.70 24.84 -1.29
CA PRO A 429 3.78 25.36 -0.30
C PRO A 429 3.39 26.82 -0.56
N GLY A 430 2.10 27.11 -0.56
CA GLY A 430 1.57 28.44 -0.91
C GLY A 430 1.08 28.56 -2.35
N THR A 431 1.42 27.61 -3.23
CA THR A 431 0.92 27.61 -4.61
C THR A 431 -0.52 27.14 -4.67
N ALA A 432 -1.41 27.96 -5.25
CA ALA A 432 -2.81 27.62 -5.43
C ALA A 432 -3.01 26.65 -6.61
N LEU A 433 -4.06 25.83 -6.53
CA LEU A 433 -4.51 25.00 -7.65
C LEU A 433 -5.42 25.76 -8.63
N THR A 434 -5.81 26.99 -8.32
CA THR A 434 -6.65 27.84 -9.17
C THR A 434 -6.13 27.88 -10.59
N ASN A 435 -6.99 27.62 -11.58
CA ASN A 435 -6.70 27.58 -13.02
C ASN A 435 -5.74 26.48 -13.49
N LYS A 436 -5.30 25.57 -12.63
CA LYS A 436 -4.47 24.42 -13.03
C LYS A 436 -5.32 23.30 -13.64
N SER A 437 -4.79 22.69 -14.68
CA SER A 437 -5.44 21.56 -15.36
C SER A 437 -5.38 20.27 -14.53
N ILE A 438 -6.36 19.38 -14.73
CA ILE A 438 -6.38 18.04 -14.15
C ILE A 438 -6.38 16.98 -15.25
N ASN A 439 -5.71 15.86 -15.01
CA ASN A 439 -5.58 14.76 -15.97
C ASN A 439 -6.80 13.84 -15.94
N VAL A 440 -7.93 14.32 -16.51
CA VAL A 440 -9.17 13.56 -16.68
C VAL A 440 -9.77 13.83 -18.06
N THR A 441 -10.51 12.87 -18.59
CA THR A 441 -11.19 13.03 -19.89
C THR A 441 -12.49 13.83 -19.76
N GLY A 442 -13.21 13.68 -18.66
CA GLY A 442 -14.48 14.36 -18.42
C GLY A 442 -14.88 14.36 -16.95
N MET A 443 -15.90 15.14 -16.63
CA MET A 443 -16.49 15.19 -15.31
C MET A 443 -17.88 14.51 -15.33
N GLN A 444 -18.35 14.09 -14.17
CA GLN A 444 -19.65 13.45 -13.99
C GLN A 444 -20.79 14.31 -14.56
N LYS A 445 -20.70 15.62 -14.37
CA LYS A 445 -21.52 16.62 -15.04
C LYS A 445 -20.74 17.91 -15.24
N TRP A 446 -21.15 18.74 -16.18
CA TRP A 446 -20.60 20.05 -16.38
C TRP A 446 -21.39 21.09 -15.57
N LEU A 447 -20.68 21.84 -14.77
CA LEU A 447 -21.27 22.94 -13.99
C LEU A 447 -21.46 24.17 -14.87
N VAL A 448 -22.60 24.82 -14.73
CA VAL A 448 -22.87 26.10 -15.40
C VAL A 448 -22.14 27.22 -14.67
N TYR A 449 -21.23 27.85 -15.39
CA TYR A 449 -20.49 29.02 -14.90
C TYR A 449 -21.19 30.32 -15.33
N PRO A 450 -21.36 31.33 -14.46
CA PRO A 450 -20.98 31.34 -13.04
C PRO A 450 -22.05 30.84 -12.05
N GLU A 451 -23.30 30.65 -12.48
CA GLU A 451 -24.49 30.49 -11.62
C GLU A 451 -24.36 29.32 -10.61
N GLN A 452 -23.95 28.14 -11.08
CA GLN A 452 -23.79 26.98 -10.18
C GLN A 452 -22.47 27.02 -9.44
N THR A 453 -21.39 27.45 -10.10
CA THR A 453 -20.06 27.48 -9.52
C THR A 453 -19.93 28.50 -8.40
N ASP A 454 -20.50 29.71 -8.54
CA ASP A 454 -20.46 30.75 -7.51
C ASP A 454 -21.15 30.30 -6.22
N LYS A 455 -22.29 29.63 -6.36
CA LYS A 455 -23.03 29.08 -5.20
C LYS A 455 -22.23 28.00 -4.48
N LEU A 456 -21.60 27.08 -5.22
CA LEU A 456 -20.81 26.00 -4.65
C LEU A 456 -19.54 26.55 -3.98
N ILE A 457 -18.81 27.44 -4.64
CA ILE A 457 -17.61 28.05 -4.11
C ILE A 457 -17.93 28.90 -2.87
N SER A 458 -19.02 29.69 -2.89
CA SER A 458 -19.42 30.47 -1.69
C SER A 458 -19.67 29.57 -0.49
N ASN A 459 -20.17 28.35 -0.70
CA ASN A 459 -20.41 27.38 0.35
C ASN A 459 -19.16 26.54 0.73
N GLY A 460 -18.02 26.71 0.05
CA GLY A 460 -16.77 26.00 0.39
C GLY A 460 -16.56 24.69 -0.36
N VAL A 461 -17.19 24.48 -1.52
CA VAL A 461 -17.00 23.31 -2.38
C VAL A 461 -16.00 23.63 -3.48
N VAL A 462 -14.98 22.81 -3.63
CA VAL A 462 -14.00 22.92 -4.73
C VAL A 462 -14.65 22.47 -6.03
N CYS A 463 -14.63 23.32 -7.06
CA CYS A 463 -15.22 23.06 -8.37
C CYS A 463 -14.14 22.86 -9.43
N CYS A 464 -14.36 21.86 -10.28
CA CYS A 464 -13.62 21.66 -11.52
C CYS A 464 -14.52 21.99 -12.71
N VAL A 465 -14.04 22.80 -13.64
CA VAL A 465 -14.81 23.27 -14.80
C VAL A 465 -14.03 23.01 -16.09
N ARG A 466 -14.76 22.83 -17.18
CA ARG A 466 -14.16 22.72 -18.51
C ARG A 466 -13.92 24.11 -19.08
N ASN A 467 -12.68 24.36 -19.49
CA ASN A 467 -12.34 25.56 -20.22
C ASN A 467 -12.77 25.47 -21.70
N PHE A 468 -12.72 26.59 -22.42
CA PHE A 468 -13.01 26.65 -23.86
C PHE A 468 -12.13 25.72 -24.70
N ASP A 469 -10.91 25.46 -24.27
CA ASP A 469 -9.96 24.52 -24.91
C ASP A 469 -10.32 23.03 -24.68
N GLY A 470 -11.39 22.75 -23.95
CA GLY A 470 -11.79 21.40 -23.62
C GLY A 470 -11.08 20.78 -22.42
N VAL A 471 -10.09 21.48 -21.83
CA VAL A 471 -9.33 21.04 -20.66
C VAL A 471 -10.12 21.28 -19.38
N VAL A 472 -10.11 20.32 -18.48
CA VAL A 472 -10.74 20.45 -17.14
C VAL A 472 -9.76 21.12 -16.20
N LYS A 473 -10.19 22.19 -15.53
CA LYS A 473 -9.38 22.98 -14.60
C LYS A 473 -10.05 23.15 -13.26
N VAL A 474 -9.23 23.31 -12.22
CA VAL A 474 -9.68 23.70 -10.88
C VAL A 474 -10.05 25.18 -10.91
N LEU A 475 -11.28 25.52 -10.53
CA LEU A 475 -11.74 26.91 -10.55
C LEU A 475 -11.17 27.70 -9.37
N GLN A 476 -11.25 27.15 -8.16
CA GLN A 476 -10.62 27.70 -6.97
C GLN A 476 -10.35 26.62 -5.92
N SER A 477 -9.21 26.68 -5.24
CA SER A 477 -8.81 25.75 -4.20
C SER A 477 -9.12 26.30 -2.81
N ILE A 478 -10.28 25.91 -2.26
CA ILE A 478 -10.81 26.45 -1.01
C ILE A 478 -11.06 25.36 0.03
N THR A 479 -11.11 25.77 1.28
CA THR A 479 -11.56 24.96 2.41
C THR A 479 -13.07 25.13 2.64
N THR A 480 -13.63 24.31 3.51
CA THR A 480 -15.04 24.44 3.90
C THR A 480 -15.30 25.55 4.93
N ALA A 481 -14.27 26.27 5.38
CA ALA A 481 -14.40 27.33 6.36
C ALA A 481 -15.33 28.46 5.88
N GLN A 482 -16.36 28.76 6.65
CA GLN A 482 -17.34 29.80 6.37
C GLN A 482 -16.87 31.14 6.93
N THR A 483 -15.82 31.71 6.31
CA THR A 483 -15.19 32.96 6.74
C THR A 483 -14.61 33.72 5.57
N ASN A 484 -14.46 35.02 5.72
CA ASN A 484 -13.74 35.87 4.78
C ASN A 484 -12.22 35.96 5.06
N ASN A 485 -11.72 35.22 6.04
CA ASN A 485 -10.30 35.16 6.33
C ASN A 485 -9.59 34.25 5.33
N TYR A 486 -8.72 34.82 4.50
CA TYR A 486 -7.96 34.09 3.49
C TYR A 486 -7.14 32.95 4.07
N HIS A 487 -6.55 33.11 5.28
CA HIS A 487 -5.75 32.07 5.92
C HIS A 487 -6.55 30.79 6.21
N LYS A 488 -7.85 30.95 6.43
CA LYS A 488 -8.74 29.83 6.74
C LYS A 488 -9.44 29.29 5.52
N ARG A 489 -9.80 30.20 4.59
CA ARG A 489 -10.61 29.86 3.42
C ARG A 489 -9.79 29.37 2.24
N GLU A 490 -8.63 29.96 1.98
CA GLU A 490 -7.77 29.57 0.87
C GLU A 490 -6.85 28.41 1.28
N MET A 491 -6.91 27.31 0.54
CA MET A 491 -6.20 26.07 0.86
C MET A 491 -4.68 26.26 0.84
N SER A 492 -4.17 26.98 -0.18
CA SER A 492 -2.73 27.24 -0.36
C SER A 492 -2.15 28.11 0.76
N VAL A 493 -2.90 29.11 1.21
CA VAL A 493 -2.48 29.99 2.32
C VAL A 493 -2.39 29.22 3.63
N GLY A 494 -3.35 28.33 3.88
CA GLY A 494 -3.30 27.44 5.03
C GLY A 494 -2.11 26.49 5.01
N VAL A 495 -1.76 25.95 3.84
CA VAL A 495 -0.56 25.10 3.65
C VAL A 495 0.71 25.90 3.89
N ALA A 496 0.81 27.12 3.39
CA ALA A 496 1.94 28.01 3.64
C ALA A 496 2.14 28.29 5.13
N ALA A 497 1.05 28.53 5.86
CA ALA A 497 1.11 28.75 7.30
C ALA A 497 1.57 27.50 8.06
N ASP A 498 1.02 26.32 7.73
CA ASP A 498 1.42 25.04 8.33
C ASP A 498 2.91 24.75 8.06
N PHE A 499 3.36 24.99 6.83
CA PHE A 499 4.76 24.82 6.44
C PHE A 499 5.69 25.77 7.19
N THR A 500 5.31 27.04 7.34
CA THR A 500 6.07 28.03 8.13
C THR A 500 6.21 27.58 9.58
N ALA A 501 5.13 27.10 10.19
CA ALA A 501 5.15 26.61 11.57
C ALA A 501 6.09 25.39 11.73
N GLN A 502 6.04 24.46 10.78
CA GLN A 502 6.94 23.29 10.77
C GLN A 502 8.41 23.72 10.58
N ALA A 503 8.70 24.63 9.66
CA ALA A 503 10.06 25.08 9.38
C ALA A 503 10.71 25.73 10.60
N VAL A 504 9.98 26.65 11.25
CA VAL A 504 10.48 27.30 12.48
C VAL A 504 10.63 26.28 13.62
N ARG A 505 9.71 25.35 13.77
CA ARG A 505 9.79 24.30 14.80
C ARG A 505 11.01 23.41 14.59
N ASN A 506 11.25 22.96 13.36
CA ASN A 506 12.37 22.05 13.04
C ASN A 506 13.74 22.71 13.30
N ILE A 507 13.89 24.00 13.00
CA ILE A 507 15.15 24.69 13.23
C ILE A 507 15.41 24.96 14.72
N LEU A 508 14.33 25.05 15.53
CA LEU A 508 14.40 25.26 16.96
C LEU A 508 14.46 23.97 17.78
N ASP A 509 13.96 22.85 17.27
CA ASP A 509 13.92 21.57 18.00
C ASP A 509 15.29 21.11 18.54
N PRO A 510 16.44 21.31 17.86
CA PRO A 510 17.76 20.98 18.39
C PRO A 510 18.17 21.81 19.64
N LEU A 511 17.43 22.86 19.98
CA LEU A 511 17.66 23.63 21.20
C LEU A 511 16.97 23.00 22.42
N ARG A 512 15.99 22.16 22.21
CA ARG A 512 15.27 21.46 23.27
C ARG A 512 16.23 20.56 24.07
N GLY A 513 16.18 20.67 25.38
CA GLY A 513 17.08 19.91 26.27
C GLY A 513 18.48 20.49 26.45
N LYS A 514 18.85 21.56 25.74
CA LYS A 514 20.11 22.25 26.00
C LYS A 514 20.06 23.06 27.30
N LYS A 515 21.24 23.28 27.91
CA LYS A 515 21.37 24.15 29.08
C LYS A 515 20.87 25.56 28.72
N LYS A 516 19.94 26.08 29.49
CA LYS A 516 19.43 27.44 29.33
C LYS A 516 20.50 28.44 29.76
N THR A 517 21.04 29.18 28.80
CA THR A 517 22.05 30.22 29.02
C THR A 517 21.46 31.59 28.69
N PRO A 518 22.05 32.69 29.16
CA PRO A 518 21.62 34.05 28.81
C PRO A 518 21.62 34.30 27.27
N TYR A 519 22.43 33.56 26.51
CA TYR A 519 22.51 33.70 25.07
C TYR A 519 21.43 32.92 24.30
N MET A 520 20.73 31.98 24.94
CA MET A 520 19.74 31.13 24.27
C MET A 520 18.61 31.91 23.64
N ARG A 521 18.20 33.03 24.25
CA ARG A 521 17.20 33.96 23.69
C ARG A 521 17.64 34.50 22.33
N ALA A 522 18.89 34.95 22.23
CA ALA A 522 19.45 35.46 20.98
C ALA A 522 19.60 34.34 19.94
N GLU A 523 19.99 33.14 20.36
CA GLU A 523 20.09 31.96 19.49
C GLU A 523 18.72 31.56 18.91
N VAL A 524 17.67 31.53 19.71
CA VAL A 524 16.28 31.26 19.26
C VAL A 524 15.85 32.28 18.21
N ILE A 525 16.06 33.59 18.46
CA ILE A 525 15.71 34.65 17.50
C ILE A 525 16.53 34.49 16.21
N SER A 526 17.82 34.27 16.32
CA SER A 526 18.69 34.12 15.15
C SER A 526 18.32 32.94 14.28
N ARG A 527 18.05 31.77 14.87
CA ARG A 527 17.62 30.57 14.14
C ARG A 527 16.24 30.76 13.50
N ALA A 528 15.30 31.36 14.23
CA ALA A 528 13.97 31.64 13.67
C ALA A 528 14.06 32.62 12.49
N LYS A 529 14.89 33.67 12.59
CA LYS A 529 15.14 34.59 11.47
C LYS A 529 15.70 33.84 10.25
N THR A 530 16.69 32.98 10.44
CA THR A 530 17.25 32.19 9.33
C THR A 530 16.17 31.38 8.60
N ALA A 531 15.26 30.72 9.34
CA ALA A 531 14.16 29.98 8.73
C ALA A 531 13.20 30.92 7.98
N LEU A 532 12.80 32.02 8.59
CA LEU A 532 11.85 32.97 8.00
C LEU A 532 12.42 33.70 6.78
N ASP A 533 13.70 34.05 6.82
CA ASP A 533 14.42 34.64 5.68
C ASP A 533 14.46 33.66 4.49
N GLU A 534 14.71 32.36 4.76
CA GLU A 534 14.70 31.33 3.72
C GLU A 534 13.32 31.16 3.09
N LEU A 535 12.25 31.18 3.90
CA LEU A 535 10.86 31.09 3.42
C LEU A 535 10.41 32.34 2.65
N SER A 536 11.11 33.45 2.82
CA SER A 536 10.80 34.73 2.19
C SER A 536 11.51 34.92 0.84
N LYS A 537 12.47 34.06 0.51
CA LYS A 537 13.13 34.09 -0.81
C LYS A 537 12.16 33.61 -1.87
N MET A 538 11.95 34.47 -2.88
CA MET A 538 11.06 34.13 -4.00
C MET A 538 11.71 33.10 -4.94
N GLU A 539 10.87 32.38 -5.69
CA GLU A 539 11.33 31.46 -6.73
C GLU A 539 12.13 32.22 -7.81
N PRO A 540 13.21 31.65 -8.36
CA PRO A 540 13.76 30.31 -8.14
C PRO A 540 14.79 30.19 -7.00
N GLN A 541 15.10 31.28 -6.27
CA GLN A 541 16.13 31.28 -5.21
C GLN A 541 15.62 30.68 -3.89
N GLY A 542 14.31 30.52 -3.71
CA GLY A 542 13.65 29.97 -2.55
C GLY A 542 12.27 29.42 -2.90
N LEU A 543 11.45 29.16 -1.89
CA LEU A 543 10.11 28.58 -2.06
C LEU A 543 9.00 29.64 -2.18
N GLY A 544 9.28 30.92 -1.89
CA GLY A 544 8.30 31.99 -1.96
C GLY A 544 7.07 31.78 -1.05
N VAL A 545 7.26 31.18 0.13
CA VAL A 545 6.15 30.86 1.05
C VAL A 545 5.62 32.08 1.76
N LEU A 546 6.53 32.98 2.12
CA LEU A 546 6.21 34.27 2.75
C LEU A 546 6.51 35.40 1.78
N VAL A 547 5.63 36.40 1.75
CA VAL A 547 5.76 37.57 0.86
C VAL A 547 5.85 38.86 1.65
N GLY A 548 6.71 39.76 1.19
CA GLY A 548 6.86 41.10 1.78
C GLY A 548 7.64 42.03 0.88
N ASP A 549 7.62 43.31 1.23
CA ASP A 549 8.38 44.37 0.61
C ASP A 549 9.07 45.23 1.68
N ALA A 550 9.76 46.30 1.24
CA ALA A 550 10.47 47.20 2.14
C ALA A 550 9.56 47.93 3.16
N LYS A 551 8.26 48.10 2.83
CA LYS A 551 7.27 48.76 3.72
C LYS A 551 6.53 47.72 4.58
N ASN A 552 6.28 46.57 4.02
CA ASN A 552 5.53 45.46 4.65
C ASN A 552 6.40 44.19 4.65
N PRO A 553 7.27 44.03 5.64
CA PRO A 553 8.17 42.88 5.65
C PRO A 553 7.39 41.55 5.76
N SER A 554 7.94 40.49 5.18
CA SER A 554 7.36 39.13 5.15
C SER A 554 7.11 38.56 6.55
N TYR A 555 7.85 39.05 7.55
CA TYR A 555 7.63 38.74 8.96
C TYR A 555 8.08 39.91 9.83
N LYS A 556 7.49 40.06 11.01
CA LYS A 556 7.81 41.11 11.97
C LYS A 556 7.47 40.71 13.39
N GLY A 557 7.94 41.51 14.39
CA GLY A 557 7.56 41.35 15.78
C GLY A 557 8.09 40.08 16.44
N LEU A 558 9.31 39.62 16.06
CA LEU A 558 9.93 38.49 16.75
C LEU A 558 10.23 38.90 18.19
N THR A 559 9.51 38.29 19.11
CA THR A 559 9.67 38.48 20.56
C THR A 559 9.85 37.13 21.24
N VAL A 560 10.74 37.09 22.23
CA VAL A 560 10.96 35.89 23.05
C VAL A 560 10.66 36.20 24.47
N SER A 561 9.72 35.47 25.05
CA SER A 561 9.45 35.41 26.48
C SER A 561 9.97 34.08 27.05
N GLU A 562 10.34 34.08 28.32
CA GLU A 562 10.94 32.91 28.96
C GLU A 562 10.51 32.79 30.43
N GLY A 563 10.37 31.54 30.88
CA GLY A 563 10.16 31.17 32.26
C GLY A 563 11.32 30.34 32.80
N ALA A 564 11.12 29.57 33.84
CA ALA A 564 12.17 28.76 34.45
C ALA A 564 12.69 27.68 33.49
N ASP A 565 11.81 26.99 32.81
CA ASP A 565 12.08 25.82 31.96
C ASP A 565 11.53 25.91 30.53
N TRP A 566 10.92 27.03 30.16
CA TRP A 566 10.33 27.24 28.83
C TRP A 566 10.82 28.53 28.17
N ILE A 567 10.76 28.53 26.84
CA ILE A 567 10.99 29.66 25.95
C ILE A 567 9.84 29.72 24.97
N ARG A 568 9.21 30.90 24.82
CA ARG A 568 8.14 31.14 23.84
C ARG A 568 8.59 32.19 22.84
N LEU A 569 8.53 31.82 21.56
CA LEU A 569 8.76 32.72 20.44
C LEU A 569 7.41 33.14 19.86
N GLU A 570 7.23 34.42 19.65
CA GLU A 570 6.06 35.00 18.99
C GLU A 570 6.51 35.86 17.81
N PHE A 571 5.82 35.79 16.70
CA PHE A 571 6.06 36.60 15.53
C PHE A 571 4.80 36.70 14.67
N GLN A 572 4.76 37.68 13.77
CA GLN A 572 3.78 37.81 12.70
C GLN A 572 4.46 37.50 11.38
N CYS A 573 3.78 36.77 10.49
CA CYS A 573 4.26 36.51 9.14
C CYS A 573 3.14 36.71 8.12
N SER A 574 3.54 36.92 6.87
CA SER A 574 2.63 37.15 5.75
C SER A 574 2.77 36.01 4.73
N PRO A 575 1.99 34.93 4.85
CA PRO A 575 1.94 33.88 3.82
C PRO A 575 1.48 34.44 2.47
N ILE A 576 1.99 33.86 1.39
CA ILE A 576 1.61 34.26 0.04
C ILE A 576 0.12 33.98 -0.21
N ILE A 577 -0.55 34.94 -0.86
CA ILE A 577 -1.96 34.83 -1.23
C ILE A 577 -2.05 34.81 -2.76
N PRO A 578 -2.80 33.86 -3.37
CA PRO A 578 -2.93 33.79 -4.82
C PRO A 578 -3.78 34.95 -5.37
N ALA A 579 -3.45 35.41 -6.56
CA ALA A 579 -4.26 36.38 -7.30
C ALA A 579 -5.42 35.63 -8.01
N ASN A 580 -6.53 35.41 -7.30
CA ASN A 580 -7.68 34.69 -7.84
C ASN A 580 -8.51 35.52 -8.84
N TYR A 581 -8.42 36.85 -8.80
CA TYR A 581 -9.23 37.75 -9.63
C TYR A 581 -8.36 38.80 -10.31
N ILE A 582 -8.51 38.94 -11.63
CA ILE A 582 -7.85 39.95 -12.45
C ILE A 582 -8.93 40.72 -13.22
N GLY A 583 -9.13 41.99 -12.91
CA GLY A 583 -10.03 42.87 -13.63
C GLY A 583 -9.29 43.63 -14.72
N ILE A 584 -9.83 43.64 -15.95
CA ILE A 584 -9.29 44.40 -17.09
C ILE A 584 -10.36 45.34 -17.59
N THR A 585 -10.04 46.64 -17.64
CA THR A 585 -10.89 47.65 -18.26
C THR A 585 -10.23 48.11 -19.55
N ILE A 586 -10.94 47.96 -20.66
CA ILE A 586 -10.45 48.38 -21.98
C ILE A 586 -11.26 49.62 -22.40
N HIS A 587 -10.56 50.74 -22.55
CA HIS A 587 -11.13 51.94 -23.11
C HIS A 587 -10.87 51.95 -24.63
N THR A 588 -11.91 51.76 -25.43
CA THR A 588 -11.82 51.84 -26.89
C THR A 588 -11.93 53.30 -27.31
N VAL A 589 -11.02 53.76 -28.16
CA VAL A 589 -11.08 55.07 -28.83
C VAL A 589 -11.23 54.86 -30.32
N ALA A 590 -12.03 55.69 -30.96
CA ALA A 590 -12.14 55.65 -32.40
C ALA A 590 -10.80 56.08 -33.05
N TYR A 591 -10.38 55.34 -34.06
CA TYR A 591 -9.24 55.76 -34.87
C TYR A 591 -9.62 57.04 -35.64
N SER A 592 -9.03 58.16 -35.24
CA SER A 592 -9.05 59.39 -36.05
C SER A 592 -7.91 59.32 -37.01
N GLY A 593 -8.17 59.01 -38.30
CA GLY A 593 -7.14 59.06 -39.32
C GLY A 593 -6.39 60.41 -39.27
N ALA A 594 -5.09 60.37 -39.44
CA ALA A 594 -4.30 61.61 -39.57
C ALA A 594 -4.81 62.35 -40.81
N ASN A 595 -5.31 63.59 -40.63
CA ASN A 595 -5.49 64.57 -41.70
C ASN A 595 -4.15 65.01 -42.17
#